data_21820c9816cefba254b5b6b23e4ad6ef
#
_entry.id   21820c9816cefba254b5b6b23e4ad6ef
#
_cell.length_a   1.000
_cell.length_b   1.000
_cell.length_c   1.000
_cell.angle_alpha   90.00
_cell.angle_beta   90.00
_cell.angle_gamma   90.00
#
_symmetry.space_group_name_H-M   'P 1'
#
loop_
_entity.id
_entity.type
_entity.pdbx_description
1 polymer ?
#
loop_
_entity_poly.entity_id
_entity_poly.type
_entity_poly.pdbx_seq_one_letter_code
_entity_poly.pdbx_strand_id
1 'polypeptide(L)'
;MRSQKKYSVVVAGCGKRGLHHAEAFQKNGRFEIVGLCDIDPERLAAAAQQFGNPPTSQDAGTLLRRTKPDVFCFCTLPSLRLELIRLGVEAGARLIAYEKPMALSTTEAIEIMSLTREAGVKTVVSHQHRYGEHYQKVKEIIAGGALGRVHTVYGTATGWMMHMMTHLIDYTRWFNDNAEAEWAVGQAAGKGKFSDNHPSPDYVAGIIQYSNGVRGYVECGEGAPDAPEVEAWWRKCRMGAQGTAGFAEVLTGGGWRAVTRDSGGVISGPGNMDYAHDMPPYVQQIADWLDDPAKVHPCNGEETYKGFEIMMAICRSVVQRGKVKLPLGSGEPELAALARALPD
;
A
#
# COMPACT_ATOMS: atom_id res chain seq x y z
N MET A 1 -15.47 29.52 -17.28
CA MET A 1 -14.85 28.28 -16.76
C MET A 1 -15.97 27.36 -16.31
N ARG A 2 -16.08 26.13 -16.83
CA ARG A 2 -17.04 25.17 -16.28
C ARG A 2 -16.59 24.83 -14.85
N SER A 3 -17.47 24.99 -13.87
CA SER A 3 -17.23 24.54 -12.48
C SER A 3 -16.81 23.07 -12.52
N GLN A 4 -15.61 22.75 -12.04
CA GLN A 4 -15.18 21.35 -11.93
C GLN A 4 -16.10 20.62 -10.97
N LYS A 5 -16.52 19.41 -11.33
CA LYS A 5 -17.42 18.58 -10.50
C LYS A 5 -16.76 18.30 -9.15
N LYS A 6 -17.48 18.54 -8.06
CA LYS A 6 -17.10 18.09 -6.72
C LYS A 6 -17.67 16.69 -6.45
N TYR A 7 -16.92 15.90 -5.72
CA TYR A 7 -17.28 14.58 -5.27
C TYR A 7 -17.50 14.56 -3.76
N SER A 8 -18.55 13.92 -3.31
CA SER A 8 -18.81 13.70 -1.88
C SER A 8 -17.94 12.59 -1.34
N VAL A 9 -17.34 12.77 -0.15
CA VAL A 9 -16.53 11.76 0.52
C VAL A 9 -16.97 11.53 1.96
N VAL A 10 -17.07 10.27 2.35
CA VAL A 10 -17.17 9.84 3.75
C VAL A 10 -15.82 9.25 4.17
N VAL A 11 -15.34 9.65 5.35
CA VAL A 11 -14.10 9.08 5.93
C VAL A 11 -14.45 8.33 7.20
N ALA A 12 -14.06 7.04 7.27
CA ALA A 12 -14.20 6.19 8.44
C ALA A 12 -12.84 5.82 9.04
N GLY A 13 -12.74 5.89 10.37
CA GLY A 13 -11.50 5.81 11.13
C GLY A 13 -10.85 7.19 11.24
N CYS A 14 -11.16 7.92 12.33
CA CYS A 14 -10.65 9.27 12.62
C CYS A 14 -9.35 9.27 13.43
N GLY A 15 -8.58 8.18 13.38
CA GLY A 15 -7.22 8.13 13.91
C GLY A 15 -6.23 8.90 13.02
N LYS A 16 -4.95 8.91 13.41
CA LYS A 16 -3.89 9.69 12.72
C LYS A 16 -3.90 9.52 11.19
N ARG A 17 -4.10 8.29 10.67
CA ARG A 17 -4.11 8.05 9.22
C ARG A 17 -5.38 8.59 8.56
N GLY A 18 -6.53 8.36 9.17
CA GLY A 18 -7.79 8.90 8.64
C GLY A 18 -7.81 10.42 8.57
N LEU A 19 -7.24 11.10 9.57
CA LEU A 19 -7.10 12.55 9.55
C LEU A 19 -6.21 13.04 8.41
N HIS A 20 -5.10 12.34 8.09
CA HIS A 20 -4.28 12.68 6.92
C HIS A 20 -5.08 12.56 5.60
N HIS A 21 -5.88 11.49 5.45
CA HIS A 21 -6.74 11.34 4.27
C HIS A 21 -7.83 12.41 4.22
N ALA A 22 -8.54 12.66 5.32
CA ALA A 22 -9.58 13.69 5.39
C ALA A 22 -9.03 15.08 5.04
N GLU A 23 -7.87 15.44 5.59
CA GLU A 23 -7.19 16.70 5.30
C GLU A 23 -6.82 16.83 3.81
N ALA A 24 -6.29 15.77 3.22
CA ALA A 24 -5.94 15.76 1.80
C ALA A 24 -7.17 15.90 0.89
N PHE A 25 -8.28 15.23 1.21
CA PHE A 25 -9.55 15.40 0.51
C PHE A 25 -10.07 16.84 0.65
N GLN A 26 -10.07 17.38 1.86
CA GLN A 26 -10.55 18.76 2.10
C GLN A 26 -9.73 19.81 1.35
N LYS A 27 -8.39 19.66 1.35
CA LYS A 27 -7.48 20.61 0.68
C LYS A 27 -7.52 20.52 -0.85
N ASN A 28 -7.92 19.40 -1.41
CA ASN A 28 -7.91 19.19 -2.87
C ASN A 28 -8.93 20.08 -3.61
N GLY A 29 -9.98 20.54 -2.96
CA GLY A 29 -11.02 21.38 -3.57
C GLY A 29 -12.00 20.66 -4.52
N ARG A 30 -11.67 19.41 -4.94
CA ARG A 30 -12.53 18.54 -5.76
C ARG A 30 -13.44 17.66 -4.92
N PHE A 31 -13.25 17.66 -3.60
CA PHE A 31 -14.00 16.84 -2.67
C PHE A 31 -14.68 17.66 -1.60
N GLU A 32 -15.78 17.11 -1.09
CA GLU A 32 -16.53 17.63 0.06
C GLU A 32 -16.72 16.50 1.06
N ILE A 33 -16.27 16.70 2.30
CA ILE A 33 -16.45 15.71 3.37
C ILE A 33 -17.92 15.82 3.83
N VAL A 34 -18.72 14.82 3.46
CA VAL A 34 -20.15 14.73 3.78
C VAL A 34 -20.44 13.84 4.98
N GLY A 35 -19.40 13.25 5.58
CA GLY A 35 -19.56 12.44 6.79
C GLY A 35 -18.24 11.92 7.35
N LEU A 36 -18.21 11.77 8.68
CA LEU A 36 -17.11 11.17 9.43
C LEU A 36 -17.63 10.05 10.33
N CYS A 37 -16.88 8.96 10.41
CA CYS A 37 -17.22 7.80 11.23
C CYS A 37 -16.01 7.37 12.06
N ASP A 38 -16.21 7.14 13.35
CA ASP A 38 -15.27 6.44 14.24
C ASP A 38 -16.04 5.80 15.38
N ILE A 39 -15.62 4.63 15.85
CA ILE A 39 -16.22 3.97 17.00
C ILE A 39 -15.93 4.71 18.31
N ASP A 40 -14.86 5.50 18.34
CA ASP A 40 -14.44 6.32 19.47
C ASP A 40 -15.13 7.70 19.37
N PRO A 41 -16.05 8.03 20.30
CA PRO A 41 -16.82 9.28 20.23
C PRO A 41 -15.95 10.54 20.44
N GLU A 42 -14.85 10.46 21.19
CA GLU A 42 -13.98 11.60 21.43
C GLU A 42 -13.17 11.93 20.16
N ARG A 43 -12.57 10.91 19.52
CA ARG A 43 -11.90 11.07 18.23
C ARG A 43 -12.84 11.60 17.16
N LEU A 44 -14.07 11.08 17.13
CA LEU A 44 -15.09 11.50 16.18
C LEU A 44 -15.49 12.97 16.37
N ALA A 45 -15.70 13.40 17.61
CA ALA A 45 -16.03 14.78 17.94
C ALA A 45 -14.90 15.76 17.58
N ALA A 46 -13.64 15.39 17.90
CA ALA A 46 -12.47 16.18 17.56
C ALA A 46 -12.30 16.31 16.03
N ALA A 47 -12.45 15.21 15.29
CA ALA A 47 -12.41 15.22 13.84
C ALA A 47 -13.54 16.06 13.24
N ALA A 48 -14.77 15.94 13.76
CA ALA A 48 -15.90 16.73 13.27
C ALA A 48 -15.62 18.24 13.41
N GLN A 49 -15.11 18.67 14.56
CA GLN A 49 -14.73 20.06 14.77
C GLN A 49 -13.66 20.55 13.79
N GLN A 50 -12.65 19.70 13.52
CA GLN A 50 -11.57 20.02 12.58
C GLN A 50 -12.06 20.20 11.14
N PHE A 51 -13.04 19.39 10.71
CA PHE A 51 -13.52 19.36 9.33
C PHE A 51 -14.85 20.08 9.09
N GLY A 52 -15.25 21.01 9.95
CA GLY A 52 -16.43 21.88 9.73
C GLY A 52 -17.75 21.23 10.14
N ASN A 53 -17.72 20.29 11.08
CA ASN A 53 -18.87 19.60 11.65
C ASN A 53 -19.79 18.91 10.62
N PRO A 54 -19.24 18.06 9.72
CA PRO A 54 -20.08 17.26 8.85
C PRO A 54 -20.89 16.25 9.67
N PRO A 55 -21.92 15.63 9.10
CA PRO A 55 -22.65 14.52 9.71
C PRO A 55 -21.70 13.44 10.26
N THR A 56 -21.96 12.97 11.48
CA THR A 56 -21.15 11.93 12.14
C THR A 56 -21.98 10.70 12.49
N SER A 57 -21.30 9.56 12.64
CA SER A 57 -21.87 8.33 13.15
C SER A 57 -20.77 7.42 13.71
N GLN A 58 -21.08 6.65 14.75
CA GLN A 58 -20.21 5.55 15.20
C GLN A 58 -20.40 4.27 14.36
N ASP A 59 -21.42 4.22 13.51
CA ASP A 59 -21.72 3.11 12.61
C ASP A 59 -21.60 3.56 11.14
N ALA A 60 -20.65 2.94 10.43
CA ALA A 60 -20.34 3.27 9.05
C ALA A 60 -21.51 2.99 8.10
N GLY A 61 -22.21 1.87 8.28
CA GLY A 61 -23.35 1.49 7.44
C GLY A 61 -24.50 2.50 7.52
N THR A 62 -24.81 2.96 8.71
CA THR A 62 -25.84 4.01 8.91
C THR A 62 -25.44 5.32 8.25
N LEU A 63 -24.18 5.72 8.38
CA LEU A 63 -23.69 6.95 7.77
C LEU A 63 -23.72 6.86 6.23
N LEU A 64 -23.22 5.77 5.67
CA LEU A 64 -23.17 5.55 4.22
C LEU A 64 -24.57 5.50 3.60
N ARG A 65 -25.54 4.81 4.21
CA ARG A 65 -26.94 4.81 3.74
C ARG A 65 -27.56 6.19 3.71
N ARG A 66 -27.22 7.03 4.70
CA ARG A 66 -27.73 8.40 4.82
C ARG A 66 -27.11 9.36 3.81
N THR A 67 -25.79 9.25 3.60
CA THR A 67 -25.01 10.23 2.80
C THR A 67 -24.84 9.83 1.35
N LYS A 68 -24.82 8.52 1.02
CA LYS A 68 -24.57 7.97 -0.32
C LYS A 68 -23.41 8.67 -1.04
N PRO A 69 -22.19 8.58 -0.50
CA PRO A 69 -21.06 9.34 -1.02
C PRO A 69 -20.57 8.80 -2.37
N ASP A 70 -19.96 9.68 -3.20
CA ASP A 70 -19.21 9.25 -4.38
C ASP A 70 -17.97 8.44 -3.99
N VAL A 71 -17.29 8.82 -2.90
CA VAL A 71 -16.08 8.17 -2.39
C VAL A 71 -16.29 7.75 -0.93
N PHE A 72 -15.99 6.48 -0.67
CA PHE A 72 -15.86 5.99 0.69
C PHE A 72 -14.37 5.74 1.00
N CYS A 73 -13.82 6.51 1.94
CA CYS A 73 -12.45 6.33 2.42
C CYS A 73 -12.47 5.74 3.83
N PHE A 74 -11.64 4.72 4.11
CA PHE A 74 -11.55 4.21 5.47
C PHE A 74 -10.12 3.81 5.86
N CYS A 75 -9.77 4.11 7.11
CA CYS A 75 -8.47 3.90 7.74
C CYS A 75 -8.66 3.14 9.06
N THR A 76 -9.03 1.86 8.95
CA THR A 76 -9.36 0.97 10.06
C THR A 76 -8.39 -0.20 10.15
N LEU A 77 -8.63 -1.13 11.07
CA LEU A 77 -7.87 -2.38 11.16
C LEU A 77 -8.08 -3.26 9.91
N PRO A 78 -7.06 -4.05 9.52
CA PRO A 78 -7.16 -4.94 8.35
C PRO A 78 -8.31 -5.93 8.39
N SER A 79 -8.68 -6.41 9.57
CA SER A 79 -9.78 -7.37 9.78
C SER A 79 -11.17 -6.86 9.37
N LEU A 80 -11.31 -5.55 9.15
CA LEU A 80 -12.59 -4.94 8.76
C LEU A 80 -12.70 -4.64 7.25
N ARG A 81 -11.71 -5.05 6.44
CA ARG A 81 -11.63 -4.66 5.02
C ARG A 81 -12.87 -5.09 4.23
N LEU A 82 -13.15 -6.38 4.23
CA LEU A 82 -14.23 -6.94 3.43
C LEU A 82 -15.58 -6.39 3.85
N GLU A 83 -15.84 -6.29 5.16
CA GLU A 83 -17.10 -5.74 5.69
C GLU A 83 -17.33 -4.29 5.23
N LEU A 84 -16.33 -3.42 5.42
CA LEU A 84 -16.45 -2.01 5.05
C LEU A 84 -16.55 -1.81 3.54
N ILE A 85 -15.87 -2.64 2.75
CA ILE A 85 -16.00 -2.62 1.28
C ILE A 85 -17.41 -3.01 0.87
N ARG A 86 -18.01 -4.05 1.46
CA ARG A 86 -19.42 -4.42 1.22
C ARG A 86 -20.37 -3.25 1.50
N LEU A 87 -20.22 -2.60 2.65
CA LEU A 87 -21.02 -1.42 3.00
C LEU A 87 -20.87 -0.27 2.00
N GLY A 88 -19.66 -0.02 1.52
CA GLY A 88 -19.40 0.99 0.50
C GLY A 88 -20.04 0.66 -0.84
N VAL A 89 -19.97 -0.59 -1.27
CA VAL A 89 -20.65 -1.10 -2.49
C VAL A 89 -22.16 -0.99 -2.37
N GLU A 90 -22.74 -1.45 -1.25
CA GLU A 90 -24.19 -1.37 -0.98
C GLU A 90 -24.72 0.07 -0.95
N ALA A 91 -23.90 1.01 -0.48
CA ALA A 91 -24.24 2.43 -0.47
C ALA A 91 -24.15 3.10 -1.85
N GLY A 92 -23.60 2.40 -2.85
CA GLY A 92 -23.44 2.90 -4.21
C GLY A 92 -22.23 3.83 -4.39
N ALA A 93 -21.20 3.70 -3.57
CA ALA A 93 -19.94 4.44 -3.75
C ALA A 93 -19.34 4.12 -5.13
N ARG A 94 -18.86 5.14 -5.82
CA ARG A 94 -18.19 5.02 -7.12
C ARG A 94 -16.73 4.59 -6.99
N LEU A 95 -16.11 4.95 -5.85
CA LEU A 95 -14.75 4.60 -5.51
C LEU A 95 -14.62 4.36 -4.00
N ILE A 96 -13.86 3.32 -3.64
CA ILE A 96 -13.50 3.01 -2.27
C ILE A 96 -11.99 3.14 -2.13
N ALA A 97 -11.53 4.04 -1.24
CA ALA A 97 -10.13 4.24 -0.89
C ALA A 97 -9.86 3.71 0.52
N TYR A 98 -8.80 2.92 0.70
CA TYR A 98 -8.52 2.35 2.01
C TYR A 98 -7.05 2.09 2.27
N GLU A 99 -6.72 1.94 3.56
CA GLU A 99 -5.36 1.69 4.01
C GLU A 99 -4.88 0.25 3.71
N LYS A 100 -3.59 0.14 3.49
CA LYS A 100 -2.90 -1.15 3.38
C LYS A 100 -2.87 -1.89 4.77
N PRO A 101 -2.70 -3.22 4.82
CA PRO A 101 -2.75 -4.13 3.68
C PRO A 101 -4.18 -4.24 3.14
N MET A 102 -4.31 -4.67 1.88
CA MET A 102 -5.62 -4.74 1.25
C MET A 102 -6.54 -5.80 1.85
N ALA A 103 -5.98 -6.85 2.44
CA ALA A 103 -6.66 -7.99 3.02
C ALA A 103 -5.74 -8.71 4.02
N LEU A 104 -6.25 -9.76 4.69
CA LEU A 104 -5.48 -10.66 5.55
C LEU A 104 -5.20 -12.04 4.91
N SER A 105 -5.83 -12.36 3.78
CA SER A 105 -5.60 -13.60 3.04
C SER A 105 -5.86 -13.42 1.55
N THR A 106 -5.32 -14.33 0.72
CA THR A 106 -5.63 -14.34 -0.71
C THR A 106 -7.12 -14.56 -0.96
N THR A 107 -7.79 -15.42 -0.21
CA THR A 107 -9.22 -15.68 -0.34
C THR A 107 -10.04 -14.40 -0.12
N GLU A 108 -9.76 -13.65 0.95
CA GLU A 108 -10.40 -12.37 1.22
C GLU A 108 -10.12 -11.33 0.12
N ALA A 109 -8.87 -11.25 -0.35
CA ALA A 109 -8.49 -10.32 -1.42
C ALA A 109 -9.22 -10.64 -2.74
N ILE A 110 -9.35 -11.93 -3.11
CA ILE A 110 -10.12 -12.37 -4.28
C ILE A 110 -11.59 -11.97 -4.13
N GLU A 111 -12.18 -12.16 -2.96
CA GLU A 111 -13.57 -11.77 -2.68
C GLU A 111 -13.78 -10.26 -2.81
N ILE A 112 -12.86 -9.46 -2.25
CA ILE A 112 -12.86 -7.99 -2.40
C ILE A 112 -12.81 -7.59 -3.87
N MET A 113 -11.90 -8.19 -4.65
CA MET A 113 -11.73 -7.88 -6.07
C MET A 113 -12.95 -8.30 -6.90
N SER A 114 -13.56 -9.48 -6.62
CA SER A 114 -14.79 -9.92 -7.29
C SER A 114 -15.93 -8.97 -7.00
N LEU A 115 -16.20 -8.70 -5.73
CA LEU A 115 -17.28 -7.82 -5.27
C LEU A 115 -17.20 -6.42 -5.91
N THR A 116 -16.05 -5.81 -5.88
CA THR A 116 -15.87 -4.45 -6.42
C THR A 116 -15.92 -4.40 -7.93
N ARG A 117 -15.39 -5.44 -8.61
CA ARG A 117 -15.47 -5.56 -10.08
C ARG A 117 -16.91 -5.79 -10.54
N GLU A 118 -17.65 -6.69 -9.91
CA GLU A 118 -19.07 -6.97 -10.24
C GLU A 118 -19.95 -5.74 -10.04
N ALA A 119 -19.66 -4.94 -9.00
CA ALA A 119 -20.39 -3.70 -8.74
C ALA A 119 -19.90 -2.51 -9.58
N GLY A 120 -18.82 -2.64 -10.35
CA GLY A 120 -18.20 -1.54 -11.10
C GLY A 120 -17.59 -0.45 -10.22
N VAL A 121 -17.23 -0.77 -8.98
CA VAL A 121 -16.65 0.16 -8.01
C VAL A 121 -15.13 0.17 -8.12
N LYS A 122 -14.55 1.37 -8.28
CA LYS A 122 -13.10 1.56 -8.28
C LYS A 122 -12.54 1.40 -6.88
N THR A 123 -11.35 0.82 -6.76
CA THR A 123 -10.67 0.68 -5.47
C THR A 123 -9.26 1.27 -5.53
N VAL A 124 -8.86 1.98 -4.47
CA VAL A 124 -7.52 2.56 -4.31
C VAL A 124 -6.98 2.18 -2.94
N VAL A 125 -5.80 1.56 -2.90
CA VAL A 125 -5.13 1.16 -1.65
C VAL A 125 -3.94 2.07 -1.38
N SER A 126 -3.76 2.50 -0.14
CA SER A 126 -2.83 3.58 0.21
C SER A 126 -1.36 3.15 0.16
N HIS A 127 -0.73 3.29 -1.02
CA HIS A 127 0.72 3.22 -1.24
C HIS A 127 1.24 4.57 -1.75
N GLN A 128 0.90 5.66 -1.05
CA GLN A 128 1.11 7.04 -1.50
C GLN A 128 2.57 7.51 -1.51
N HIS A 129 3.52 6.83 -0.83
CA HIS A 129 4.91 7.30 -0.79
C HIS A 129 5.62 7.28 -2.15
N ARG A 130 5.06 6.58 -3.16
CA ARG A 130 5.55 6.71 -4.54
C ARG A 130 5.52 8.14 -5.08
N TYR A 131 4.71 9.03 -4.51
CA TYR A 131 4.65 10.45 -4.87
C TYR A 131 5.75 11.30 -4.20
N GLY A 132 6.46 10.77 -3.22
CA GLY A 132 7.60 11.45 -2.59
C GLY A 132 8.71 11.73 -3.60
N GLU A 133 9.28 12.94 -3.57
CA GLU A 133 10.28 13.39 -4.54
C GLU A 133 11.50 12.45 -4.63
N HIS A 134 11.96 11.90 -3.51
CA HIS A 134 13.08 10.95 -3.47
C HIS A 134 12.71 9.60 -4.11
N TYR A 135 11.47 9.13 -3.99
CA TYR A 135 10.97 7.96 -4.70
C TYR A 135 10.88 8.20 -6.21
N GLN A 136 10.32 9.35 -6.60
CA GLN A 136 10.24 9.76 -8.00
C GLN A 136 11.63 9.89 -8.63
N LYS A 137 12.60 10.41 -7.88
CA LYS A 137 14.00 10.53 -8.36
C LYS A 137 14.63 9.18 -8.64
N VAL A 138 14.43 8.20 -7.74
CA VAL A 138 14.93 6.83 -7.98
C VAL A 138 14.25 6.21 -9.20
N LYS A 139 12.91 6.38 -9.34
CA LYS A 139 12.18 5.89 -10.53
C LYS A 139 12.68 6.55 -11.82
N GLU A 140 12.94 7.85 -11.81
CA GLU A 140 13.53 8.58 -12.94
C GLU A 140 14.88 7.99 -13.37
N ILE A 141 15.80 7.77 -12.41
CA ILE A 141 17.12 7.19 -12.67
C ILE A 141 17.00 5.80 -13.29
N ILE A 142 16.10 4.96 -12.76
CA ILE A 142 15.85 3.61 -13.27
C ILE A 142 15.28 3.66 -14.69
N ALA A 143 14.22 4.43 -14.89
CA ALA A 143 13.50 4.53 -16.16
C ALA A 143 14.36 5.21 -17.26
N GLY A 144 15.26 6.13 -16.87
CA GLY A 144 16.20 6.78 -17.77
C GLY A 144 17.31 5.88 -18.28
N GLY A 145 17.40 4.61 -17.85
CA GLY A 145 18.40 3.64 -18.30
C GLY A 145 19.81 3.86 -17.75
N ALA A 146 19.98 4.78 -16.78
CA ALA A 146 21.28 5.11 -16.20
C ALA A 146 21.96 3.94 -15.47
N LEU A 147 21.17 2.92 -15.08
CA LEU A 147 21.65 1.69 -14.45
C LEU A 147 22.04 0.60 -15.48
N GLY A 148 21.92 0.85 -16.78
CA GLY A 148 22.01 -0.19 -17.79
C GLY A 148 20.82 -1.14 -17.74
N ARG A 149 21.02 -2.45 -18.03
CA ARG A 149 19.96 -3.44 -17.90
C ARG A 149 19.71 -3.78 -16.43
N VAL A 150 18.53 -3.41 -15.92
CA VAL A 150 18.09 -3.80 -14.57
C VAL A 150 17.93 -5.32 -14.51
N HIS A 151 18.48 -5.95 -13.47
CA HIS A 151 18.40 -7.38 -13.24
C HIS A 151 17.88 -7.76 -11.84
N THR A 152 17.83 -6.79 -10.92
CA THR A 152 17.41 -7.02 -9.54
C THR A 152 16.66 -5.80 -9.01
N VAL A 153 15.54 -6.02 -8.34
CA VAL A 153 14.89 -5.06 -7.46
C VAL A 153 14.89 -5.61 -6.03
N TYR A 154 14.98 -4.74 -5.03
CA TYR A 154 15.06 -5.19 -3.64
C TYR A 154 14.39 -4.22 -2.69
N GLY A 155 13.94 -4.75 -1.55
CA GLY A 155 13.35 -3.95 -0.48
C GLY A 155 13.58 -4.56 0.88
N THR A 156 13.99 -3.76 1.88
CA THR A 156 14.18 -4.19 3.26
C THR A 156 13.50 -3.24 4.24
N ALA A 157 13.04 -3.76 5.39
CA ALA A 157 12.48 -2.95 6.46
C ALA A 157 12.63 -3.65 7.81
N THR A 158 12.84 -2.90 8.89
CA THR A 158 12.90 -3.44 10.26
C THR A 158 11.52 -3.69 10.87
N GLY A 159 10.45 -3.14 10.29
CA GLY A 159 9.07 -3.43 10.70
C GLY A 159 8.57 -4.76 10.14
N TRP A 160 7.56 -5.34 10.77
CA TRP A 160 7.06 -6.68 10.44
C TRP A 160 6.13 -6.72 9.20
N MET A 161 5.92 -7.92 8.68
CA MET A 161 5.39 -8.19 7.34
C MET A 161 4.13 -7.40 6.98
N MET A 162 3.04 -7.53 7.75
CA MET A 162 1.76 -6.90 7.40
C MET A 162 1.78 -5.38 7.52
N HIS A 163 2.77 -4.81 8.22
CA HIS A 163 2.99 -3.36 8.23
C HIS A 163 3.82 -2.89 7.03
N MET A 164 4.90 -3.62 6.67
CA MET A 164 5.96 -3.06 5.82
C MET A 164 6.10 -3.74 4.47
N MET A 165 5.95 -5.08 4.39
CA MET A 165 6.24 -5.81 3.14
C MET A 165 5.34 -5.39 1.98
N THR A 166 4.11 -4.97 2.24
CA THR A 166 3.22 -4.46 1.18
C THR A 166 3.83 -3.26 0.48
N HIS A 167 4.48 -2.35 1.22
CA HIS A 167 5.19 -1.20 0.67
C HIS A 167 6.42 -1.64 -0.12
N LEU A 168 7.22 -2.57 0.43
CA LEU A 168 8.43 -3.06 -0.24
C LEU A 168 8.09 -3.67 -1.60
N ILE A 169 7.06 -4.51 -1.66
CA ILE A 169 6.64 -5.17 -2.90
C ILE A 169 6.03 -4.16 -3.88
N ASP A 170 5.14 -3.28 -3.42
CA ASP A 170 4.48 -2.29 -4.29
C ASP A 170 5.50 -1.39 -4.99
N TYR A 171 6.47 -0.84 -4.24
CA TYR A 171 7.44 0.09 -4.81
C TYR A 171 8.52 -0.62 -5.65
N THR A 172 8.96 -1.82 -5.26
CA THR A 172 9.91 -2.60 -6.08
C THR A 172 9.26 -3.09 -7.38
N ARG A 173 7.96 -3.45 -7.37
CA ARG A 173 7.20 -3.71 -8.61
C ARG A 173 7.13 -2.46 -9.48
N TRP A 174 6.81 -1.30 -8.90
CA TRP A 174 6.79 -0.04 -9.62
C TRP A 174 8.16 0.32 -10.22
N PHE A 175 9.26 0.07 -9.51
CA PHE A 175 10.61 0.24 -10.06
C PHE A 175 10.90 -0.72 -11.23
N ASN A 176 10.25 -1.86 -11.27
CA ASN A 176 10.30 -2.88 -12.33
C ASN A 176 9.12 -2.78 -13.33
N ASP A 177 8.61 -1.56 -13.54
CA ASP A 177 7.51 -1.26 -14.47
C ASP A 177 6.26 -2.15 -14.30
N ASN A 178 5.98 -2.55 -13.05
CA ASN A 178 4.88 -3.43 -12.65
C ASN A 178 4.87 -4.80 -13.38
N ALA A 179 6.05 -5.32 -13.76
CA ALA A 179 6.15 -6.64 -14.38
C ALA A 179 5.45 -7.71 -13.54
N GLU A 180 4.84 -8.68 -14.22
CA GLU A 180 4.13 -9.78 -13.56
C GLU A 180 5.12 -10.70 -12.83
N ALA A 181 4.78 -11.15 -11.62
CA ALA A 181 5.54 -12.16 -10.93
C ALA A 181 5.12 -13.56 -11.39
N GLU A 182 6.09 -14.43 -11.66
CA GLU A 182 5.84 -15.81 -12.09
C GLU A 182 5.82 -16.79 -10.92
N TRP A 183 6.70 -16.56 -9.95
CA TRP A 183 6.79 -17.38 -8.74
C TRP A 183 7.53 -16.67 -7.61
N ALA A 184 7.32 -17.15 -6.39
CA ALA A 184 8.04 -16.72 -5.21
C ALA A 184 8.55 -17.90 -4.38
N VAL A 185 9.64 -17.65 -3.63
CA VAL A 185 10.16 -18.54 -2.57
C VAL A 185 10.35 -17.71 -1.32
N GLY A 186 10.00 -18.26 -0.16
CA GLY A 186 10.04 -17.56 1.10
C GLY A 186 10.74 -18.32 2.22
N GLN A 187 11.21 -17.54 3.19
CA GLN A 187 11.66 -17.99 4.50
C GLN A 187 11.02 -17.10 5.56
N ALA A 188 10.63 -17.68 6.69
CA ALA A 188 10.12 -16.92 7.83
C ALA A 188 10.56 -17.59 9.16
N ALA A 189 10.59 -16.78 10.22
CA ALA A 189 10.94 -17.23 11.57
C ALA A 189 10.18 -16.43 12.63
N GLY A 190 9.95 -17.08 13.77
CA GLY A 190 9.36 -16.49 14.96
C GLY A 190 7.84 -16.30 14.89
N LYS A 191 7.21 -16.24 16.06
CA LYS A 191 5.74 -16.17 16.22
C LYS A 191 5.28 -14.97 17.06
N GLY A 192 6.18 -14.14 17.55
CA GLY A 192 5.88 -13.10 18.54
C GLY A 192 4.91 -12.02 18.04
N LYS A 193 4.84 -11.79 16.73
CA LYS A 193 3.97 -10.77 16.13
C LYS A 193 2.62 -11.27 15.62
N PHE A 194 2.28 -12.57 15.72
CA PHE A 194 0.96 -13.05 15.28
C PHE A 194 -0.21 -12.57 16.14
N SER A 195 0.04 -12.11 17.36
CA SER A 195 -0.95 -11.49 18.25
C SER A 195 -1.19 -10.00 17.96
N ASP A 196 -0.42 -9.39 17.09
CA ASP A 196 -0.60 -7.98 16.68
C ASP A 196 -1.86 -7.79 15.81
N ASN A 197 -2.38 -6.58 15.77
CA ASN A 197 -3.46 -6.20 14.86
C ASN A 197 -3.10 -6.32 13.37
N HIS A 198 -1.81 -6.48 13.07
CA HIS A 198 -1.22 -6.80 11.79
C HIS A 198 -0.41 -8.10 11.91
N PRO A 199 -1.08 -9.26 12.04
CA PRO A 199 -0.42 -10.52 12.39
C PRO A 199 0.69 -10.87 11.40
N SER A 200 1.86 -11.23 11.93
CA SER A 200 3.07 -11.44 11.13
C SER A 200 4.01 -12.45 11.80
N PRO A 201 4.88 -13.15 11.06
CA PRO A 201 6.07 -13.73 11.65
C PRO A 201 7.01 -12.61 12.15
N ASP A 202 7.95 -12.94 13.03
CA ASP A 202 8.92 -11.97 13.53
C ASP A 202 9.90 -11.53 12.42
N TYR A 203 10.23 -12.44 11.51
CA TYR A 203 11.03 -12.21 10.31
C TYR A 203 10.47 -12.94 9.11
N VAL A 204 10.58 -12.30 7.93
CA VAL A 204 10.24 -12.93 6.64
C VAL A 204 11.11 -12.37 5.53
N ALA A 205 11.56 -13.26 4.65
CA ALA A 205 12.27 -12.93 3.42
C ALA A 205 11.63 -13.64 2.22
N GLY A 206 11.74 -13.05 1.04
CA GLY A 206 11.24 -13.61 -0.19
C GLY A 206 12.13 -13.33 -1.40
N ILE A 207 12.22 -14.32 -2.28
CA ILE A 207 12.80 -14.23 -3.63
C ILE A 207 11.64 -14.31 -4.61
N ILE A 208 11.59 -13.39 -5.57
CA ILE A 208 10.53 -13.25 -6.56
C ILE A 208 11.15 -13.32 -7.95
N GLN A 209 10.58 -14.12 -8.84
CA GLN A 209 10.92 -14.10 -10.27
C GLN A 209 9.85 -13.33 -11.03
N TYR A 210 10.27 -12.34 -11.78
CA TYR A 210 9.40 -11.59 -12.67
C TYR A 210 9.51 -12.07 -14.13
N SER A 211 8.43 -11.92 -14.89
CA SER A 211 8.30 -12.36 -16.29
C SER A 211 9.31 -11.70 -17.25
N ASN A 212 9.82 -10.53 -16.90
CA ASN A 212 10.86 -9.82 -17.66
C ASN A 212 12.30 -10.26 -17.31
N GLY A 213 12.46 -11.32 -16.51
CA GLY A 213 13.75 -11.86 -16.08
C GLY A 213 14.40 -11.13 -14.89
N VAL A 214 13.80 -10.07 -14.38
CA VAL A 214 14.25 -9.38 -13.16
C VAL A 214 13.95 -10.23 -11.93
N ARG A 215 14.85 -10.20 -10.96
CA ARG A 215 14.67 -10.87 -9.65
C ARG A 215 14.29 -9.85 -8.59
N GLY A 216 13.35 -10.20 -7.74
CA GLY A 216 13.00 -9.43 -6.55
C GLY A 216 13.55 -10.07 -5.28
N TYR A 217 14.04 -9.25 -4.35
CA TYR A 217 14.43 -9.65 -3.00
C TYR A 217 13.74 -8.74 -2.01
N VAL A 218 12.94 -9.29 -1.13
CA VAL A 218 12.25 -8.53 -0.09
C VAL A 218 12.44 -9.21 1.26
N GLU A 219 12.69 -8.43 2.29
CA GLU A 219 12.78 -8.94 3.66
C GLU A 219 12.34 -7.88 4.67
N CYS A 220 11.76 -8.33 5.78
CA CYS A 220 11.36 -7.44 6.85
C CYS A 220 11.24 -8.16 8.19
N GLY A 221 11.23 -7.37 9.26
CA GLY A 221 11.10 -7.85 10.63
C GLY A 221 12.43 -7.91 11.37
N GLU A 222 12.47 -8.70 12.43
CA GLU A 222 13.65 -8.87 13.29
C GLU A 222 14.78 -9.54 12.51
N GLY A 223 15.95 -8.92 12.49
CA GLY A 223 17.11 -9.41 11.74
C GLY A 223 17.17 -8.97 10.28
N ALA A 224 16.17 -8.27 9.76
CA ALA A 224 16.31 -7.58 8.48
C ALA A 224 17.34 -6.44 8.57
N PRO A 225 18.02 -6.08 7.45
CA PRO A 225 18.99 -5.00 7.45
C PRO A 225 18.41 -3.70 8.01
N ASP A 226 19.09 -3.14 9.01
CA ASP A 226 18.69 -1.87 9.63
C ASP A 226 19.10 -0.65 8.78
N ALA A 227 18.46 0.47 9.06
CA ALA A 227 18.84 1.80 8.60
C ALA A 227 19.10 2.67 9.84
N PRO A 228 20.32 2.56 10.46
CA PRO A 228 20.63 3.20 11.74
C PRO A 228 20.57 4.72 11.67
N GLU A 229 20.70 5.31 10.48
CA GLU A 229 20.57 6.73 10.19
C GLU A 229 19.14 7.26 10.32
N VAL A 230 18.14 6.38 10.51
CA VAL A 230 16.72 6.72 10.70
C VAL A 230 16.22 6.21 12.05
N GLU A 231 15.66 7.08 12.87
CA GLU A 231 15.19 6.70 14.21
C GLU A 231 13.87 5.89 14.18
N ALA A 232 12.87 6.38 13.45
CA ALA A 232 11.53 5.82 13.44
C ALA A 232 11.46 4.53 12.60
N TRP A 233 11.17 3.40 13.24
CA TRP A 233 11.14 2.08 12.59
C TRP A 233 10.29 2.02 11.33
N TRP A 234 9.15 2.72 11.28
CA TRP A 234 8.27 2.77 10.09
C TRP A 234 8.84 3.59 8.91
N ARG A 235 9.94 4.30 9.12
CA ARG A 235 10.69 5.01 8.08
C ARG A 235 11.95 4.27 7.64
N LYS A 236 12.29 3.17 8.30
CA LYS A 236 13.47 2.34 8.02
C LYS A 236 13.21 1.36 6.86
N CYS A 237 12.64 1.84 5.76
CA CYS A 237 12.44 1.05 4.55
C CYS A 237 13.42 1.52 3.49
N ARG A 238 14.21 0.59 2.97
CA ARG A 238 15.15 0.79 1.87
C ARG A 238 14.69 -0.03 0.68
N MET A 239 14.53 0.60 -0.48
CA MET A 239 14.10 -0.06 -1.71
C MET A 239 14.89 0.47 -2.90
N GLY A 240 15.19 -0.40 -3.86
CA GLY A 240 15.96 0.02 -5.01
C GLY A 240 16.00 -0.98 -6.14
N ALA A 241 16.81 -0.64 -7.14
CA ALA A 241 17.12 -1.50 -8.28
C ALA A 241 18.63 -1.54 -8.53
N GLN A 242 19.10 -2.68 -9.02
CA GLN A 242 20.46 -2.90 -9.50
C GLN A 242 20.43 -3.27 -10.97
N GLY A 243 21.34 -2.69 -11.71
CA GLY A 243 21.55 -2.97 -13.11
C GLY A 243 23.03 -3.23 -13.45
N THR A 244 23.31 -3.47 -14.71
CA THR A 244 24.66 -3.79 -15.19
C THR A 244 25.64 -2.61 -15.11
N ALA A 245 25.16 -1.39 -14.86
CA ALA A 245 25.95 -0.16 -14.80
C ALA A 245 25.77 0.63 -13.50
N GLY A 246 25.17 0.03 -12.47
CA GLY A 246 25.02 0.69 -11.17
C GLY A 246 23.78 0.27 -10.39
N PHE A 247 23.43 1.09 -9.43
CA PHE A 247 22.25 0.92 -8.59
C PHE A 247 21.58 2.27 -8.27
N ALA A 248 20.32 2.24 -7.91
CA ALA A 248 19.63 3.39 -7.32
C ALA A 248 18.68 2.89 -6.22
N GLU A 249 18.67 3.60 -5.08
CA GLU A 249 17.83 3.24 -3.95
C GLU A 249 17.27 4.45 -3.23
N VAL A 250 16.12 4.26 -2.60
CA VAL A 250 15.44 5.20 -1.72
C VAL A 250 15.43 4.65 -0.30
N LEU A 251 15.64 5.52 0.67
CA LEU A 251 15.39 5.28 2.09
C LEU A 251 14.21 6.16 2.51
N THR A 252 13.13 5.57 2.97
CA THR A 252 11.87 6.28 3.28
C THR A 252 12.07 7.47 4.20
N GLY A 253 12.94 7.37 5.20
CA GLY A 253 13.27 8.45 6.14
C GLY A 253 14.61 9.12 5.90
N GLY A 254 15.30 8.90 4.76
CA GLY A 254 16.68 9.33 4.58
C GLY A 254 17.10 9.73 3.16
N GLY A 255 16.16 10.00 2.26
CA GLY A 255 16.47 10.45 0.90
C GLY A 255 16.79 9.31 -0.07
N TRP A 256 17.66 9.57 -1.04
CA TRP A 256 18.02 8.62 -2.10
C TRP A 256 19.52 8.65 -2.39
N ARG A 257 20.03 7.56 -2.95
CA ARG A 257 21.40 7.48 -3.49
C ARG A 257 21.47 6.57 -4.71
N ALA A 258 22.46 6.82 -5.57
CA ALA A 258 22.69 5.99 -6.74
C ALA A 258 24.17 6.00 -7.14
N VAL A 259 24.58 4.96 -7.86
CA VAL A 259 25.75 4.92 -8.72
C VAL A 259 25.23 4.60 -10.11
N THR A 260 25.58 5.41 -11.09
CA THR A 260 25.16 5.23 -12.48
C THR A 260 26.37 5.09 -13.40
N ARG A 261 26.14 4.77 -14.67
CA ARG A 261 27.21 4.66 -15.67
C ARG A 261 28.13 5.88 -15.67
N ASP A 262 27.55 7.07 -15.54
CA ASP A 262 28.22 8.34 -15.77
C ASP A 262 28.48 9.14 -14.47
N SER A 263 28.09 8.60 -13.32
CA SER A 263 28.16 9.37 -12.07
C SER A 263 29.57 9.49 -11.48
N GLY A 264 30.53 8.67 -11.92
CA GLY A 264 31.92 8.66 -11.38
C GLY A 264 32.04 8.29 -9.89
N GLY A 265 30.94 7.95 -9.24
CA GLY A 265 30.86 7.61 -7.82
C GLY A 265 29.40 7.68 -7.31
N VAL A 266 29.23 7.67 -5.98
CA VAL A 266 27.93 7.79 -5.36
C VAL A 266 27.38 9.21 -5.53
N ILE A 267 26.19 9.33 -6.07
CA ILE A 267 25.35 10.53 -6.04
C ILE A 267 24.18 10.32 -5.08
N SER A 268 23.73 11.37 -4.42
CA SER A 268 22.64 11.29 -3.45
C SER A 268 21.88 12.61 -3.36
N GLY A 269 20.69 12.55 -2.78
CA GLY A 269 19.90 13.72 -2.48
C GLY A 269 19.00 13.53 -1.26
N PRO A 270 18.47 14.61 -0.71
CA PRO A 270 17.60 14.57 0.45
C PRO A 270 16.26 13.92 0.11
N GLY A 271 15.52 13.57 1.13
CA GLY A 271 14.14 13.12 1.07
C GLY A 271 13.69 12.60 2.44
N ASN A 272 12.41 12.62 2.65
CA ASN A 272 11.79 12.07 3.84
C ASN A 272 10.33 11.78 3.55
N MET A 273 9.76 10.84 4.27
CA MET A 273 8.33 10.58 4.22
C MET A 273 7.55 11.80 4.73
N ASP A 274 6.77 12.40 3.86
CA ASP A 274 5.94 13.56 4.18
C ASP A 274 4.55 13.45 3.55
N TYR A 275 3.56 13.23 4.39
CA TYR A 275 2.17 13.15 3.94
C TYR A 275 1.63 14.46 3.33
N ALA A 276 2.18 15.62 3.72
CA ALA A 276 1.78 16.88 3.13
C ALA A 276 2.17 16.98 1.65
N HIS A 277 3.23 16.27 1.23
CA HIS A 277 3.66 16.17 -0.16
C HIS A 277 3.08 14.96 -0.89
N ASP A 278 2.99 13.81 -0.23
CA ASP A 278 2.59 12.56 -0.86
C ASP A 278 1.08 12.47 -1.13
N MET A 279 0.26 13.03 -0.22
CA MET A 279 -1.20 12.90 -0.28
C MET A 279 -1.89 13.77 -1.33
N PRO A 280 -1.49 15.02 -1.62
CA PRO A 280 -2.17 15.84 -2.62
C PRO A 280 -2.22 15.21 -4.01
N PRO A 281 -1.12 14.73 -4.62
CA PRO A 281 -1.18 14.06 -5.91
C PRO A 281 -1.94 12.73 -5.87
N TYR A 282 -1.86 11.98 -4.76
CA TYR A 282 -2.65 10.77 -4.56
C TYR A 282 -4.15 11.05 -4.62
N VAL A 283 -4.63 12.06 -3.90
CA VAL A 283 -6.06 12.43 -3.90
C VAL A 283 -6.47 13.06 -5.23
N GLN A 284 -5.61 13.87 -5.87
CA GLN A 284 -5.89 14.43 -7.18
C GLN A 284 -6.14 13.33 -8.22
N GLN A 285 -5.33 12.27 -8.24
CA GLN A 285 -5.52 11.17 -9.17
C GLN A 285 -6.79 10.34 -8.89
N ILE A 286 -7.32 10.35 -7.66
CA ILE A 286 -8.66 9.81 -7.38
C ILE A 286 -9.73 10.63 -8.16
N ALA A 287 -9.66 11.97 -8.10
CA ALA A 287 -10.58 12.82 -8.85
C ALA A 287 -10.44 12.63 -10.36
N ASP A 288 -9.20 12.55 -10.85
CA ASP A 288 -8.92 12.35 -12.28
C ASP A 288 -9.48 11.02 -12.79
N TRP A 289 -9.37 9.94 -12.00
CA TRP A 289 -9.92 8.65 -12.36
C TRP A 289 -11.45 8.60 -12.27
N LEU A 290 -12.06 9.37 -11.38
CA LEU A 290 -13.51 9.54 -11.32
C LEU A 290 -14.06 10.34 -12.50
N ASP A 291 -13.29 11.31 -13.00
CA ASP A 291 -13.63 12.10 -14.19
C ASP A 291 -13.46 11.30 -15.49
N ASP A 292 -12.37 10.55 -15.60
CA ASP A 292 -11.95 9.85 -16.81
C ASP A 292 -11.52 8.40 -16.47
N PRO A 293 -12.26 7.39 -16.91
CA PRO A 293 -11.93 5.98 -16.64
C PRO A 293 -10.58 5.54 -17.25
N ALA A 294 -10.04 6.26 -18.22
CA ALA A 294 -8.73 5.96 -18.81
C ALA A 294 -7.56 6.39 -17.91
N LYS A 295 -7.80 7.31 -16.96
CA LYS A 295 -6.80 7.77 -15.99
C LYS A 295 -6.76 6.90 -14.75
N VAL A 296 -6.47 5.63 -14.92
CA VAL A 296 -6.43 4.66 -13.83
C VAL A 296 -5.44 5.08 -12.76
N HIS A 297 -5.89 5.07 -11.50
CA HIS A 297 -5.04 5.43 -10.35
C HIS A 297 -3.89 4.42 -10.19
N PRO A 298 -2.62 4.85 -10.03
CA PRO A 298 -1.48 3.94 -9.91
C PRO A 298 -1.54 2.97 -8.72
N CYS A 299 -2.24 3.36 -7.63
CA CYS A 299 -2.48 2.51 -6.47
C CYS A 299 -3.87 1.83 -6.54
N ASN A 300 -4.36 1.51 -7.75
CA ASN A 300 -5.64 0.82 -7.91
C ASN A 300 -5.60 -0.59 -7.33
N GLY A 301 -6.79 -1.14 -7.05
CA GLY A 301 -6.93 -2.45 -6.41
C GLY A 301 -6.29 -3.60 -7.19
N GLU A 302 -6.35 -3.57 -8.54
CA GLU A 302 -5.77 -4.63 -9.39
C GLU A 302 -4.24 -4.69 -9.24
N GLU A 303 -3.54 -3.55 -9.31
CA GLU A 303 -2.09 -3.50 -9.13
C GLU A 303 -1.68 -3.81 -7.68
N THR A 304 -2.48 -3.35 -6.72
CA THR A 304 -2.23 -3.68 -5.29
C THR A 304 -2.45 -5.16 -5.02
N TYR A 305 -3.47 -5.79 -5.62
CA TYR A 305 -3.73 -7.23 -5.50
C TYR A 305 -2.53 -8.05 -5.96
N LYS A 306 -1.93 -7.73 -7.11
CA LYS A 306 -0.73 -8.42 -7.60
C LYS A 306 0.44 -8.35 -6.62
N GLY A 307 0.64 -7.20 -5.98
CA GLY A 307 1.66 -7.04 -4.93
C GLY A 307 1.33 -7.83 -3.66
N PHE A 308 0.07 -7.79 -3.24
CA PHE A 308 -0.41 -8.55 -2.08
C PHE A 308 -0.31 -10.06 -2.31
N GLU A 309 -0.65 -10.52 -3.50
CA GLU A 309 -0.56 -11.93 -3.91
C GLU A 309 0.88 -12.47 -3.81
N ILE A 310 1.88 -11.66 -4.19
CA ILE A 310 3.30 -12.01 -4.02
C ILE A 310 3.63 -12.22 -2.54
N MET A 311 3.16 -11.36 -1.64
CA MET A 311 3.38 -11.50 -0.20
C MET A 311 2.76 -12.80 0.32
N MET A 312 1.55 -13.13 -0.12
CA MET A 312 0.90 -14.39 0.26
C MET A 312 1.58 -15.62 -0.36
N ALA A 313 2.11 -15.51 -1.58
CA ALA A 313 2.93 -16.58 -2.19
C ALA A 313 4.20 -16.87 -1.38
N ILE A 314 4.85 -15.82 -0.83
CA ILE A 314 5.98 -15.99 0.09
C ILE A 314 5.55 -16.78 1.33
N CYS A 315 4.41 -16.45 1.94
CA CYS A 315 3.88 -17.21 3.08
C CYS A 315 3.57 -18.66 2.72
N ARG A 316 2.90 -18.92 1.60
CA ARG A 316 2.63 -20.29 1.13
C ARG A 316 3.92 -21.08 0.87
N SER A 317 4.94 -20.41 0.33
CA SER A 317 6.25 -21.02 0.07
C SER A 317 6.92 -21.52 1.36
N VAL A 318 6.86 -20.74 2.43
CA VAL A 318 7.37 -21.17 3.74
C VAL A 318 6.65 -22.43 4.24
N VAL A 319 5.32 -22.47 4.15
CA VAL A 319 4.50 -23.60 4.59
C VAL A 319 4.78 -24.84 3.73
N GLN A 320 4.84 -24.67 2.41
CA GLN A 320 5.04 -25.76 1.44
C GLN A 320 6.51 -26.18 1.29
N ARG A 321 7.45 -25.41 1.86
CA ARG A 321 8.91 -25.60 1.73
C ARG A 321 9.37 -25.67 0.27
N GLY A 322 8.81 -24.82 -0.58
CA GLY A 322 9.08 -24.85 -2.01
C GLY A 322 8.62 -23.64 -2.78
N LYS A 323 8.90 -23.64 -4.08
CA LYS A 323 8.51 -22.58 -5.00
C LYS A 323 6.99 -22.56 -5.21
N VAL A 324 6.38 -21.39 -5.04
CA VAL A 324 4.95 -21.14 -5.30
C VAL A 324 4.78 -20.34 -6.57
N LYS A 325 3.99 -20.87 -7.52
CA LYS A 325 3.65 -20.17 -8.76
C LYS A 325 2.55 -19.17 -8.55
N LEU A 326 2.56 -18.11 -9.34
CA LEU A 326 1.52 -17.09 -9.44
C LEU A 326 0.78 -17.23 -10.79
N PRO A 327 -0.49 -16.82 -10.88
CA PRO A 327 -1.33 -16.28 -9.82
C PRO A 327 -1.77 -17.36 -8.80
N LEU A 328 -2.15 -16.89 -7.58
CA LEU A 328 -2.68 -17.76 -6.52
C LEU A 328 -4.19 -17.97 -6.71
N GLY A 329 -4.67 -19.14 -6.34
CA GLY A 329 -6.10 -19.37 -6.10
C GLY A 329 -6.46 -19.19 -4.62
N SER A 330 -7.76 -19.17 -4.33
CA SER A 330 -8.30 -19.25 -2.98
C SER A 330 -7.75 -20.45 -2.24
N GLY A 331 -7.64 -20.35 -0.93
CA GLY A 331 -7.11 -21.43 -0.10
C GLY A 331 -7.27 -21.12 1.39
N GLU A 332 -6.57 -21.91 2.18
CA GLU A 332 -6.47 -21.66 3.61
C GLU A 332 -5.82 -20.28 3.86
N PRO A 333 -6.30 -19.50 4.88
CA PRO A 333 -5.68 -18.24 5.23
C PRO A 333 -4.18 -18.40 5.53
N GLU A 334 -3.33 -17.71 4.76
CA GLU A 334 -1.89 -17.89 4.74
C GLU A 334 -1.23 -17.62 6.11
N LEU A 335 -1.70 -16.58 6.81
CA LEU A 335 -1.15 -16.23 8.13
C LEU A 335 -1.42 -17.30 9.18
N ALA A 336 -2.62 -17.90 9.16
CA ALA A 336 -2.96 -19.00 10.07
C ALA A 336 -2.14 -20.25 9.76
N ALA A 337 -2.00 -20.60 8.47
CA ALA A 337 -1.15 -21.72 8.03
C ALA A 337 0.31 -21.51 8.43
N LEU A 338 0.83 -20.28 8.22
CA LEU A 338 2.20 -19.91 8.56
C LEU A 338 2.44 -19.99 10.08
N ALA A 339 1.54 -19.46 10.90
CA ALA A 339 1.65 -19.52 12.36
C ALA A 339 1.73 -20.95 12.89
N ARG A 340 1.01 -21.90 12.25
CA ARG A 340 1.09 -23.32 12.62
C ARG A 340 2.39 -24.00 12.13
N ALA A 341 2.91 -23.59 10.98
CA ALA A 341 4.08 -24.22 10.36
C ALA A 341 5.42 -23.79 10.99
N LEU A 342 5.47 -22.59 11.60
CA LEU A 342 6.68 -22.10 12.24
C LEU A 342 6.91 -22.83 13.58
N PRO A 343 8.18 -23.09 13.97
CA PRO A 343 8.52 -23.60 15.30
C PRO A 343 8.17 -22.58 16.38
N ASP A 344 8.01 -23.09 17.60
CA ASP A 344 7.82 -22.27 18.80
C ASP A 344 9.11 -21.55 19.18
#